data_556698dbdf545e62426900b832b76908
#
_entry.id   556698dbdf545e62426900b832b76908
#
_cell.length_a   1.000
_cell.length_b   1.000
_cell.length_c   1.000
_cell.angle_alpha   90.00
_cell.angle_beta   90.00
_cell.angle_gamma   90.00
#
_symmetry.space_group_name_H-M   'P 1'
#
loop_
_entity.id
_entity.type
_entity.pdbx_description
1 polymer ?
#
loop_
_entity_poly.entity_id
_entity_poly.type
_entity_poly.pdbx_seq_one_letter_code
_entity_poly.pdbx_strand_id
1 'polypeptide(L)'
;MFSSSLQSNLSLLSLKTKLNTPIIRRNSTTVRCGPRNNRGPLVKGRSLSTEAMQAVQALKRAKGDELKINEIISKNLSRLIKNDLLASLSELLRQGHCELAMKVFVEVKSDLYVKTNVSLYADIVSALSKYGMMQEIDDVISEMEFEVLMGDDRGLSRLIKGLISAGRKESVVRVYRLMKEGEWGSGVSVDEYVVRILSKGLRRLGENDVADEVDAQFGVSIDGVLEKLSSV
;
A
#
# COMPACT_ATOMS: atom_id res chain seq x y z
N MET A 1 -48.65 -33.16 -83.98
CA MET A 1 -50.09 -33.18 -84.12
C MET A 1 -50.73 -32.76 -82.81
N PHE A 2 -51.47 -31.68 -82.92
CA PHE A 2 -52.63 -31.26 -82.10
C PHE A 2 -52.44 -31.14 -80.56
N SER A 3 -52.48 -29.94 -80.05
CA SER A 3 -53.63 -29.09 -79.66
C SER A 3 -54.06 -29.43 -78.25
N SER A 4 -54.34 -28.62 -77.37
CA SER A 4 -54.94 -27.30 -77.31
C SER A 4 -55.04 -26.90 -75.83
N SER A 5 -54.86 -25.65 -75.61
CA SER A 5 -55.32 -24.79 -74.57
C SER A 5 -56.50 -25.23 -73.73
N LEU A 6 -56.53 -24.95 -72.47
CA LEU A 6 -57.69 -24.41 -71.75
C LEU A 6 -57.20 -23.56 -70.54
N GLN A 7 -57.50 -22.29 -70.67
CA GLN A 7 -57.47 -21.32 -69.58
C GLN A 7 -58.73 -21.56 -68.71
N SER A 8 -58.56 -21.58 -67.41
CA SER A 8 -59.67 -21.33 -66.50
C SER A 8 -59.22 -20.42 -65.36
N ASN A 9 -59.78 -19.25 -65.40
CA ASN A 9 -59.71 -18.25 -64.35
C ASN A 9 -60.43 -18.75 -63.08
N LEU A 10 -59.78 -18.75 -61.97
CA LEU A 10 -60.42 -18.80 -60.68
C LEU A 10 -59.84 -17.73 -59.77
N SER A 11 -60.61 -16.71 -59.58
CA SER A 11 -60.43 -15.68 -58.55
C SER A 11 -60.59 -16.31 -57.18
N LEU A 12 -59.54 -16.30 -56.44
CA LEU A 12 -59.56 -16.74 -55.05
C LEU A 12 -59.51 -15.58 -54.09
N LEU A 13 -60.55 -15.51 -53.32
CA LEU A 13 -60.76 -14.63 -52.17
C LEU A 13 -59.59 -14.68 -51.18
N SER A 14 -59.01 -13.53 -50.98
CA SER A 14 -57.95 -13.31 -49.93
C SER A 14 -58.61 -13.29 -48.56
N LEU A 15 -58.52 -14.37 -47.83
CA LEU A 15 -58.78 -14.43 -46.39
C LEU A 15 -57.53 -14.00 -45.64
N LYS A 16 -57.53 -12.74 -45.18
CA LYS A 16 -56.52 -12.22 -44.23
C LYS A 16 -56.78 -12.82 -42.85
N THR A 17 -56.17 -13.93 -42.53
CA THR A 17 -56.06 -14.40 -41.17
C THR A 17 -54.88 -13.68 -40.51
N LYS A 18 -55.19 -12.75 -39.61
CA LYS A 18 -54.18 -12.17 -38.68
C LYS A 18 -53.79 -13.23 -37.69
N LEU A 19 -52.67 -13.92 -37.91
CA LEU A 19 -51.99 -14.70 -36.90
C LEU A 19 -51.23 -13.74 -35.96
N ASN A 20 -51.79 -13.50 -34.80
CA ASN A 20 -51.12 -12.85 -33.69
C ASN A 20 -50.09 -13.81 -33.10
N THR A 21 -48.91 -13.85 -33.68
CA THR A 21 -47.77 -14.51 -33.03
C THR A 21 -47.19 -13.53 -32.02
N PRO A 22 -47.03 -13.92 -30.72
CA PRO A 22 -46.35 -13.08 -29.78
C PRO A 22 -44.87 -12.96 -30.18
N ILE A 23 -44.44 -11.72 -30.46
CA ILE A 23 -43.03 -11.41 -30.67
C ILE A 23 -42.32 -11.65 -29.34
N ILE A 24 -41.74 -12.84 -29.16
CA ILE A 24 -40.78 -13.09 -28.11
C ILE A 24 -39.56 -12.25 -28.45
N ARG A 25 -39.47 -11.07 -27.84
CA ARG A 25 -38.22 -10.30 -27.80
C ARG A 25 -37.19 -11.15 -27.06
N ARG A 26 -36.40 -11.89 -27.79
CA ARG A 26 -35.14 -12.41 -27.28
C ARG A 26 -34.29 -11.19 -26.95
N ASN A 27 -34.19 -10.87 -25.68
CA ASN A 27 -33.14 -9.98 -25.18
C ASN A 27 -31.81 -10.68 -25.51
N SER A 28 -31.26 -10.37 -26.68
CA SER A 28 -29.88 -10.69 -26.96
C SER A 28 -29.04 -9.81 -26.05
N THR A 29 -28.70 -10.34 -24.89
CA THR A 29 -27.60 -9.81 -24.11
C THR A 29 -26.36 -10.02 -24.97
N THR A 30 -26.03 -9.04 -25.78
CA THR A 30 -24.74 -8.97 -26.44
C THR A 30 -23.74 -8.81 -25.34
N VAL A 31 -23.08 -9.91 -24.93
CA VAL A 31 -21.88 -9.87 -24.13
C VAL A 31 -20.86 -9.12 -24.97
N ARG A 32 -20.75 -7.82 -24.74
CA ARG A 32 -19.66 -7.02 -25.29
C ARG A 32 -18.38 -7.49 -24.61
N CYS A 33 -17.70 -8.44 -25.23
CA CYS A 33 -16.28 -8.66 -24.99
C CYS A 33 -15.54 -7.46 -25.59
N GLY A 34 -15.60 -6.31 -24.93
CA GLY A 34 -14.72 -5.19 -25.23
C GLY A 34 -13.29 -5.59 -24.90
N PRO A 35 -12.28 -5.00 -25.57
CA PRO A 35 -10.91 -5.23 -25.20
C PRO A 35 -10.76 -4.97 -23.70
N ARG A 36 -10.02 -5.82 -22.99
CA ARG A 36 -9.88 -5.85 -21.53
C ARG A 36 -9.33 -4.58 -20.86
N ASN A 37 -9.39 -3.43 -21.51
CA ASN A 37 -8.97 -2.13 -21.01
C ASN A 37 -10.01 -1.43 -20.13
N ASN A 38 -11.12 -2.09 -19.79
CA ASN A 38 -12.12 -1.57 -18.85
C ASN A 38 -11.80 -1.93 -17.39
N ARG A 39 -10.52 -2.16 -17.09
CA ARG A 39 -10.07 -1.99 -15.72
C ARG A 39 -10.07 -0.48 -15.51
N GLY A 40 -11.07 0.02 -14.76
CA GLY A 40 -11.05 1.39 -14.28
C GLY A 40 -9.67 1.69 -13.68
N PRO A 41 -9.20 2.94 -13.69
CA PRO A 41 -7.86 3.26 -13.21
C PRO A 41 -7.69 2.60 -11.85
N LEU A 42 -6.86 1.57 -11.79
CA LEU A 42 -6.33 1.03 -10.54
C LEU A 42 -5.94 2.25 -9.74
N VAL A 43 -6.49 2.39 -8.55
CA VAL A 43 -6.36 3.52 -7.63
C VAL A 43 -5.07 4.28 -7.93
N LYS A 44 -5.22 5.55 -8.31
CA LYS A 44 -4.18 6.45 -8.84
C LYS A 44 -2.86 6.20 -8.11
N GLY A 45 -1.87 5.60 -8.78
CA GLY A 45 -0.53 5.37 -8.22
C GLY A 45 -0.10 3.91 -8.00
N ARG A 46 -0.91 2.90 -8.30
CA ARG A 46 -0.53 1.48 -8.12
C ARG A 46 -0.71 0.70 -9.41
N SER A 47 0.29 0.74 -10.26
CA SER A 47 0.41 -0.25 -11.33
C SER A 47 1.25 -1.42 -10.81
N LEU A 48 0.60 -2.49 -10.30
CA LEU A 48 1.29 -3.75 -10.17
C LEU A 48 1.51 -4.30 -11.58
N SER A 49 2.74 -4.65 -11.88
CA SER A 49 3.04 -5.42 -13.09
C SER A 49 2.36 -6.80 -13.04
N THR A 50 2.30 -7.45 -14.16
CA THR A 50 1.77 -8.84 -14.23
C THR A 50 2.61 -9.77 -13.37
N GLU A 51 3.92 -9.58 -13.35
CA GLU A 51 4.90 -10.35 -12.60
C GLU A 51 4.71 -10.15 -11.09
N ALA A 52 4.61 -8.91 -10.62
CA ALA A 52 4.35 -8.58 -9.23
C ALA A 52 3.00 -9.18 -8.76
N MET A 53 1.96 -9.10 -9.60
CA MET A 53 0.67 -9.68 -9.30
C MET A 53 0.73 -11.21 -9.17
N GLN A 54 1.45 -11.88 -10.08
CA GLN A 54 1.66 -13.33 -10.04
C GLN A 54 2.44 -13.74 -8.79
N ALA A 55 3.49 -13.00 -8.41
CA ALA A 55 4.27 -13.25 -7.21
C ALA A 55 3.41 -13.14 -5.93
N VAL A 56 2.62 -12.07 -5.79
CA VAL A 56 1.69 -11.89 -4.67
C VAL A 56 0.66 -13.02 -4.60
N GLN A 57 0.09 -13.42 -5.73
CA GLN A 57 -0.88 -14.52 -5.77
C GLN A 57 -0.25 -15.87 -5.42
N ALA A 58 0.98 -16.13 -5.90
CA ALA A 58 1.73 -17.34 -5.59
C ALA A 58 2.00 -17.45 -4.08
N LEU A 59 2.51 -16.37 -3.46
CA LEU A 59 2.74 -16.29 -2.02
C LEU A 59 1.45 -16.55 -1.22
N LYS A 60 0.34 -15.94 -1.62
CA LYS A 60 -0.96 -16.13 -0.95
C LYS A 60 -1.46 -17.58 -1.02
N ARG A 61 -1.24 -18.26 -2.15
CA ARG A 61 -1.61 -19.69 -2.30
C ARG A 61 -0.71 -20.61 -1.47
N ALA A 62 0.53 -20.21 -1.25
CA ALA A 62 1.49 -20.95 -0.45
C ALA A 62 1.39 -20.67 1.06
N LYS A 63 0.45 -19.78 1.49
CA LYS A 63 0.28 -19.42 2.89
C LYS A 63 0.11 -20.68 3.74
N GLY A 64 1.00 -20.86 4.73
CA GLY A 64 1.04 -22.03 5.61
C GLY A 64 2.03 -23.12 5.20
N ASP A 65 2.68 -23.01 4.04
CA ASP A 65 3.74 -23.90 3.60
C ASP A 65 5.06 -23.12 3.45
N GLU A 66 5.89 -23.15 4.49
CA GLU A 66 7.15 -22.41 4.56
C GLU A 66 8.12 -22.77 3.43
N LEU A 67 8.19 -24.05 3.06
CA LEU A 67 9.09 -24.51 2.00
C LEU A 67 8.69 -23.90 0.65
N LYS A 68 7.38 -23.90 0.35
CA LYS A 68 6.87 -23.29 -0.87
C LYS A 68 7.03 -21.77 -0.87
N ILE A 69 6.82 -21.10 0.28
CA ILE A 69 7.03 -19.66 0.40
C ILE A 69 8.49 -19.33 0.04
N ASN A 70 9.45 -20.01 0.67
CA ASN A 70 10.87 -19.79 0.41
C ASN A 70 11.25 -20.10 -1.06
N GLU A 71 10.66 -21.14 -1.66
CA GLU A 71 10.84 -21.43 -3.09
C GLU A 71 10.32 -20.29 -3.98
N ILE A 72 9.14 -19.73 -3.66
CA ILE A 72 8.57 -18.62 -4.42
C ILE A 72 9.43 -17.36 -4.25
N ILE A 73 9.91 -17.08 -3.04
CA ILE A 73 10.81 -15.95 -2.78
C ILE A 73 12.06 -16.08 -3.66
N SER A 74 12.74 -17.21 -3.59
CA SER A 74 14.00 -17.42 -4.32
C SER A 74 13.84 -17.47 -5.85
N LYS A 75 12.71 -17.97 -6.36
CA LYS A 75 12.47 -18.13 -7.81
C LYS A 75 11.76 -16.95 -8.46
N ASN A 76 10.79 -16.38 -7.77
CA ASN A 76 9.90 -15.37 -8.35
C ASN A 76 10.27 -13.96 -7.91
N LEU A 77 10.48 -13.73 -6.59
CA LEU A 77 10.74 -12.39 -6.09
C LEU A 77 12.15 -11.90 -6.46
N SER A 78 13.15 -12.77 -6.38
CA SER A 78 14.54 -12.44 -6.75
C SER A 78 14.71 -11.99 -8.22
N ARG A 79 13.72 -12.23 -9.07
CA ARG A 79 13.71 -11.82 -10.48
C ARG A 79 12.93 -10.53 -10.73
N LEU A 80 12.19 -10.05 -9.72
CA LEU A 80 11.42 -8.82 -9.85
C LEU A 80 12.36 -7.62 -9.91
N ILE A 81 12.01 -6.65 -10.73
CA ILE A 81 12.66 -5.35 -10.67
C ILE A 81 12.27 -4.64 -9.37
N LYS A 82 13.14 -3.74 -8.91
CA LYS A 82 12.97 -2.99 -7.66
C LYS A 82 11.54 -2.48 -7.42
N ASN A 83 10.96 -1.83 -8.42
CA ASN A 83 9.63 -1.24 -8.29
C ASN A 83 8.54 -2.29 -8.08
N ASP A 84 8.66 -3.44 -8.74
CA ASP A 84 7.71 -4.54 -8.61
C ASP A 84 7.86 -5.27 -7.28
N LEU A 85 9.08 -5.39 -6.76
CA LEU A 85 9.34 -5.95 -5.44
C LEU A 85 8.70 -5.07 -4.34
N LEU A 86 8.92 -3.75 -4.39
CA LEU A 86 8.29 -2.79 -3.48
C LEU A 86 6.76 -2.73 -3.64
N ALA A 87 6.26 -2.83 -4.87
CA ALA A 87 4.83 -2.89 -5.13
C ALA A 87 4.18 -4.16 -4.57
N SER A 88 4.88 -5.32 -4.66
CA SER A 88 4.44 -6.59 -4.09
C SER A 88 4.36 -6.52 -2.56
N LEU A 89 5.37 -5.94 -1.91
CA LEU A 89 5.37 -5.69 -0.47
C LEU A 89 4.20 -4.79 -0.05
N SER A 90 4.04 -3.65 -0.72
CA SER A 90 2.96 -2.71 -0.41
C SER A 90 1.57 -3.33 -0.60
N GLU A 91 1.40 -4.19 -1.60
CA GLU A 91 0.13 -4.87 -1.85
C GLU A 91 -0.17 -5.93 -0.79
N LEU A 92 0.82 -6.69 -0.32
CA LEU A 92 0.66 -7.64 0.78
C LEU A 92 0.27 -6.93 2.10
N LEU A 93 0.93 -5.81 2.43
CA LEU A 93 0.59 -4.97 3.57
C LEU A 93 -0.85 -4.45 3.47
N ARG A 94 -1.23 -3.93 2.30
CA ARG A 94 -2.59 -3.42 2.04
C ARG A 94 -3.66 -4.51 2.20
N GLN A 95 -3.36 -5.75 1.80
CA GLN A 95 -4.26 -6.89 1.92
C GLN A 95 -4.25 -7.54 3.31
N GLY A 96 -3.39 -7.08 4.22
CA GLY A 96 -3.29 -7.62 5.58
C GLY A 96 -2.56 -8.96 5.68
N HIS A 97 -1.77 -9.30 4.66
CA HIS A 97 -0.90 -10.47 4.71
C HIS A 97 0.47 -10.10 5.30
N CYS A 98 0.45 -9.61 6.56
CA CYS A 98 1.64 -9.05 7.20
C CYS A 98 2.78 -10.05 7.33
N GLU A 99 2.51 -11.32 7.69
CA GLU A 99 3.55 -12.38 7.77
C GLU A 99 4.28 -12.56 6.43
N LEU A 100 3.53 -12.63 5.32
CA LEU A 100 4.11 -12.72 3.99
C LEU A 100 4.84 -11.44 3.59
N ALA A 101 4.28 -10.29 3.97
CA ALA A 101 4.90 -8.99 3.73
C ALA A 101 6.27 -8.88 4.43
N MET A 102 6.38 -9.37 5.67
CA MET A 102 7.65 -9.37 6.40
C MET A 102 8.71 -10.24 5.71
N LYS A 103 8.34 -11.41 5.19
CA LYS A 103 9.26 -12.24 4.40
C LYS A 103 9.74 -11.53 3.12
N VAL A 104 8.83 -10.84 2.42
CA VAL A 104 9.21 -10.02 1.25
C VAL A 104 10.07 -8.83 1.66
N PHE A 105 9.84 -8.25 2.85
CA PHE A 105 10.65 -7.15 3.35
C PHE A 105 12.10 -7.55 3.63
N VAL A 106 12.33 -8.77 4.13
CA VAL A 106 13.69 -9.33 4.28
C VAL A 106 14.40 -9.37 2.92
N GLU A 107 13.71 -9.81 1.87
CA GLU A 107 14.25 -9.81 0.50
C GLU A 107 14.55 -8.39 0.00
N VAL A 108 13.63 -7.43 0.25
CA VAL A 108 13.85 -6.01 -0.06
C VAL A 108 15.11 -5.46 0.59
N LYS A 109 15.36 -5.82 1.86
CA LYS A 109 16.56 -5.38 2.60
C LYS A 109 17.85 -6.04 2.09
N SER A 110 17.78 -7.28 1.62
CA SER A 110 18.94 -8.01 1.10
C SER A 110 19.38 -7.54 -0.28
N ASP A 111 18.48 -6.89 -1.04
CA ASP A 111 18.79 -6.35 -2.36
C ASP A 111 19.57 -5.04 -2.25
N LEU A 112 20.85 -5.07 -2.60
CA LEU A 112 21.76 -3.93 -2.59
C LEU A 112 21.31 -2.74 -3.45
N TYR A 113 20.44 -2.97 -4.43
CA TYR A 113 19.92 -1.95 -5.32
C TYR A 113 18.64 -1.28 -4.79
N VAL A 114 18.00 -1.86 -3.77
CA VAL A 114 16.77 -1.33 -3.18
C VAL A 114 17.11 -0.51 -1.94
N LYS A 115 17.14 0.82 -2.09
CA LYS A 115 17.22 1.68 -0.91
C LYS A 115 15.85 1.73 -0.24
N THR A 116 15.79 1.26 0.99
CA THR A 116 14.63 1.45 1.84
C THR A 116 14.54 2.91 2.29
N ASN A 117 13.35 3.41 2.51
CA ASN A 117 13.10 4.76 2.99
C ASN A 117 12.15 4.75 4.20
N VAL A 118 12.15 5.82 4.97
CA VAL A 118 11.32 5.94 6.18
C VAL A 118 9.82 5.82 5.89
N SER A 119 9.36 6.24 4.71
CA SER A 119 7.96 6.09 4.31
C SER A 119 7.54 4.62 4.21
N LEU A 120 8.43 3.73 3.73
CA LEU A 120 8.18 2.29 3.69
C LEU A 120 8.04 1.72 5.11
N TYR A 121 8.93 2.10 6.02
CA TYR A 121 8.85 1.70 7.44
C TYR A 121 7.56 2.19 8.09
N ALA A 122 7.13 3.41 7.80
CA ALA A 122 5.86 3.94 8.29
C ALA A 122 4.64 3.12 7.79
N ASP A 123 4.66 2.68 6.53
CA ASP A 123 3.61 1.82 5.98
C ASP A 123 3.61 0.43 6.63
N ILE A 124 4.78 -0.16 6.87
CA ILE A 124 4.95 -1.44 7.59
C ILE A 124 4.41 -1.31 9.01
N VAL A 125 4.87 -0.34 9.78
CA VAL A 125 4.43 -0.10 11.18
C VAL A 125 2.93 0.11 11.24
N SER A 126 2.36 0.89 10.31
CA SER A 126 0.91 1.10 10.24
C SER A 126 0.13 -0.19 9.98
N ALA A 127 0.63 -1.05 9.11
CA ALA A 127 0.00 -2.34 8.82
C ALA A 127 0.14 -3.30 9.99
N LEU A 128 1.34 -3.47 10.55
CA LEU A 128 1.61 -4.36 11.69
C LEU A 128 0.77 -3.95 12.92
N SER A 129 0.72 -2.66 13.24
CA SER A 129 -0.08 -2.12 14.34
C SER A 129 -1.57 -2.44 14.18
N LYS A 130 -2.10 -2.31 12.96
CA LYS A 130 -3.50 -2.64 12.66
C LYS A 130 -3.84 -4.11 12.92
N TYR A 131 -2.89 -5.00 12.72
CA TYR A 131 -3.07 -6.44 12.90
C TYR A 131 -2.54 -6.96 14.25
N GLY A 132 -2.11 -6.08 15.15
CA GLY A 132 -1.67 -6.43 16.50
C GLY A 132 -0.30 -7.10 16.57
N MET A 133 0.51 -7.03 15.50
CA MET A 133 1.85 -7.61 15.39
C MET A 133 2.88 -6.65 16.01
N MET A 134 2.85 -6.52 17.34
CA MET A 134 3.62 -5.51 18.05
C MET A 134 5.10 -5.86 18.18
N GLN A 135 5.43 -7.15 18.33
CA GLN A 135 6.81 -7.60 18.41
C GLN A 135 7.56 -7.36 17.10
N GLU A 136 6.89 -7.64 15.98
CA GLU A 136 7.45 -7.43 14.65
C GLU A 136 7.73 -5.94 14.36
N ILE A 137 6.98 -5.02 14.99
CA ILE A 137 7.28 -3.58 14.92
C ILE A 137 8.63 -3.30 15.57
N ASP A 138 8.86 -3.83 16.77
CA ASP A 138 10.12 -3.60 17.47
C ASP A 138 11.30 -4.23 16.73
N ASP A 139 11.12 -5.43 16.19
CA ASP A 139 12.14 -6.11 15.40
C ASP A 139 12.53 -5.27 14.16
N VAL A 140 11.54 -4.79 13.42
CA VAL A 140 11.75 -3.93 12.24
C VAL A 140 12.49 -2.64 12.59
N ILE A 141 12.13 -2.00 13.70
CA ILE A 141 12.76 -0.73 14.12
C ILE A 141 14.15 -0.96 14.72
N SER A 142 14.37 -2.09 15.40
CA SER A 142 15.69 -2.41 15.97
C SER A 142 16.78 -2.58 14.90
N GLU A 143 16.40 -3.08 13.72
CA GLU A 143 17.29 -3.29 12.57
C GLU A 143 17.40 -2.08 11.64
N MET A 144 16.71 -0.97 11.97
CA MET A 144 16.71 0.22 11.12
C MET A 144 18.01 1.01 11.29
N GLU A 145 18.57 1.46 10.16
CA GLU A 145 19.78 2.28 10.10
C GLU A 145 19.42 3.77 9.96
N PHE A 146 20.34 4.68 10.36
CA PHE A 146 20.05 6.11 10.35
C PHE A 146 19.86 6.69 8.94
N GLU A 147 20.52 6.12 7.94
CA GLU A 147 20.41 6.54 6.52
C GLU A 147 18.98 6.47 5.99
N VAL A 148 18.17 5.56 6.55
CA VAL A 148 16.75 5.39 6.18
C VAL A 148 15.93 6.62 6.53
N LEU A 149 16.32 7.35 7.59
CA LEU A 149 15.58 8.52 8.08
C LEU A 149 15.81 9.78 7.24
N MET A 150 16.89 9.81 6.45
CA MET A 150 17.34 11.03 5.77
C MET A 150 16.39 11.47 4.66
N GLY A 151 16.06 12.76 4.66
CA GLY A 151 15.43 13.42 3.51
C GLY A 151 13.93 13.23 3.33
N ASP A 152 13.22 12.61 4.29
CA ASP A 152 11.75 12.45 4.25
C ASP A 152 11.09 12.74 5.61
N ASP A 153 11.02 14.02 5.98
CA ASP A 153 10.41 14.47 7.25
C ASP A 153 8.93 14.05 7.35
N ARG A 154 8.25 13.97 6.21
CA ARG A 154 6.86 13.53 6.17
C ARG A 154 6.72 12.05 6.50
N GLY A 155 7.59 11.22 5.94
CA GLY A 155 7.66 9.79 6.26
C GLY A 155 8.02 9.59 7.73
N LEU A 156 9.00 10.34 8.24
CA LEU A 156 9.43 10.29 9.63
C LEU A 156 8.29 10.69 10.59
N SER A 157 7.57 11.77 10.31
CA SER A 157 6.39 12.15 11.09
C SER A 157 5.33 11.04 11.14
N ARG A 158 5.11 10.34 10.03
CA ARG A 158 4.17 9.22 9.96
C ARG A 158 4.65 8.03 10.79
N LEU A 159 5.94 7.71 10.69
CA LEU A 159 6.56 6.63 11.45
C LEU A 159 6.43 6.88 12.96
N ILE A 160 6.86 8.04 13.42
CA ILE A 160 6.78 8.43 14.85
C ILE A 160 5.34 8.36 15.35
N LYS A 161 4.38 8.93 14.62
CA LYS A 161 2.96 8.84 14.98
C LYS A 161 2.45 7.41 15.05
N GLY A 162 2.85 6.56 14.11
CA GLY A 162 2.51 5.14 14.09
C GLY A 162 3.00 4.41 15.33
N LEU A 163 4.25 4.62 15.70
CA LEU A 163 4.88 4.02 16.89
C LEU A 163 4.24 4.51 18.19
N ILE A 164 3.97 5.82 18.31
CA ILE A 164 3.27 6.40 19.48
C ILE A 164 1.85 5.82 19.58
N SER A 165 1.13 5.70 18.47
CA SER A 165 -0.21 5.13 18.47
C SER A 165 -0.23 3.65 18.82
N ALA A 166 0.82 2.92 18.46
CA ALA A 166 1.02 1.52 18.83
C ALA A 166 1.56 1.34 20.26
N GLY A 167 1.89 2.43 20.98
CA GLY A 167 2.43 2.38 22.33
C GLY A 167 3.85 1.81 22.42
N ARG A 168 4.64 1.86 21.32
CA ARG A 168 5.99 1.26 21.27
C ARG A 168 7.06 2.26 21.68
N LYS A 169 7.20 2.49 23.00
CA LYS A 169 8.08 3.51 23.57
C LYS A 169 9.56 3.26 23.23
N GLU A 170 10.03 2.01 23.33
CA GLU A 170 11.41 1.64 23.03
C GLU A 170 11.75 1.93 21.56
N SER A 171 10.84 1.64 20.65
CA SER A 171 10.98 1.93 19.23
C SER A 171 10.99 3.44 18.94
N VAL A 172 10.19 4.25 19.65
CA VAL A 172 10.24 5.72 19.53
C VAL A 172 11.58 6.27 20.01
N VAL A 173 12.07 5.79 21.16
CA VAL A 173 13.39 6.17 21.70
C VAL A 173 14.51 5.74 20.73
N ARG A 174 14.39 4.55 20.11
CA ARG A 174 15.36 4.09 19.09
C ARG A 174 15.41 5.03 17.90
N VAL A 175 14.24 5.44 17.36
CA VAL A 175 14.16 6.42 16.25
C VAL A 175 14.84 7.73 16.63
N TYR A 176 14.61 8.25 17.85
CA TYR A 176 15.29 9.45 18.34
C TYR A 176 16.83 9.27 18.39
N ARG A 177 17.32 8.13 18.88
CA ARG A 177 18.77 7.86 18.91
C ARG A 177 19.36 7.83 17.49
N LEU A 178 18.66 7.22 16.53
CA LEU A 178 19.09 7.24 15.13
C LEU A 178 19.12 8.66 14.55
N MET A 179 18.14 9.51 14.89
CA MET A 179 18.16 10.92 14.49
C MET A 179 19.39 11.64 15.07
N LYS A 180 19.75 11.32 16.29
CA LYS A 180 20.93 11.89 16.96
C LYS A 180 22.24 11.39 16.34
N GLU A 181 22.34 10.09 16.01
CA GLU A 181 23.47 9.49 15.30
C GLU A 181 23.71 10.13 13.93
N GLY A 182 22.65 10.49 13.21
CA GLY A 182 22.70 11.18 11.92
C GLY A 182 23.01 12.67 11.98
N GLU A 183 23.49 13.18 13.13
CA GLU A 183 23.79 14.61 13.36
C GLU A 183 22.64 15.56 13.01
N TRP A 184 21.42 15.10 13.17
CA TRP A 184 20.24 15.95 13.00
C TRP A 184 20.28 17.07 14.04
N GLY A 185 20.53 18.29 13.62
CA GLY A 185 20.69 19.47 14.48
C GLY A 185 22.02 20.18 14.32
N SER A 186 23.07 19.58 13.76
CA SER A 186 24.37 20.22 13.56
C SER A 186 24.56 20.88 12.19
N GLY A 187 23.50 21.02 11.38
CA GLY A 187 23.57 21.68 10.08
C GLY A 187 22.38 21.35 9.14
N VAL A 188 21.63 20.31 9.42
CA VAL A 188 20.38 19.99 8.75
C VAL A 188 19.24 20.48 9.62
N SER A 189 18.45 21.43 9.11
CA SER A 189 17.26 21.92 9.82
C SER A 189 16.26 20.77 9.92
N VAL A 190 16.08 20.24 11.13
CA VAL A 190 14.99 19.30 11.43
C VAL A 190 13.67 20.05 11.31
N ASP A 191 12.67 19.44 10.66
CA ASP A 191 11.33 20.01 10.65
C ASP A 191 10.81 20.15 12.10
N GLU A 192 10.54 21.37 12.53
CA GLU A 192 9.99 21.70 13.86
C GLU A 192 8.76 20.81 14.19
N TYR A 193 7.99 20.47 13.17
CA TYR A 193 6.82 19.61 13.33
C TYR A 193 7.18 18.18 13.76
N VAL A 194 8.28 17.62 13.23
CA VAL A 194 8.79 16.29 13.61
C VAL A 194 9.21 16.30 15.08
N VAL A 195 9.99 17.30 15.48
CA VAL A 195 10.48 17.47 16.86
C VAL A 195 9.31 17.59 17.84
N ARG A 196 8.34 18.41 17.50
CA ARG A 196 7.15 18.63 18.34
C ARG A 196 6.32 17.36 18.52
N ILE A 197 6.15 16.54 17.46
CA ILE A 197 5.45 15.25 17.56
C ILE A 197 6.23 14.29 18.44
N LEU A 198 7.54 14.22 18.25
CA LEU A 198 8.43 13.33 18.98
C LEU A 198 8.40 13.65 20.47
N SER A 199 8.65 14.91 20.88
CA SER A 199 8.64 15.36 22.27
C SER A 199 7.29 15.11 22.94
N LYS A 200 6.18 15.54 22.33
CA LYS A 200 4.83 15.28 22.85
C LYS A 200 4.51 13.79 22.94
N GLY A 201 4.97 13.00 21.97
CA GLY A 201 4.76 11.57 21.95
C GLY A 201 5.50 10.84 23.04
N LEU A 202 6.77 11.18 23.26
CA LEU A 202 7.60 10.65 24.35
C LEU A 202 6.98 10.95 25.71
N ARG A 203 6.54 12.19 25.97
CA ARG A 203 5.82 12.56 27.21
C ARG A 203 4.56 11.73 27.42
N ARG A 204 3.80 11.48 26.34
CA ARG A 204 2.59 10.65 26.40
C ARG A 204 2.89 9.20 26.72
N LEU A 205 4.06 8.70 26.33
CA LEU A 205 4.53 7.34 26.61
C LEU A 205 5.24 7.22 27.98
N GLY A 206 5.39 8.33 28.72
CA GLY A 206 6.03 8.38 30.02
C GLY A 206 7.55 8.57 29.99
N GLU A 207 8.13 8.79 28.82
CA GLU A 207 9.57 9.01 28.62
C GLU A 207 9.90 10.52 28.69
N ASN A 208 9.69 11.13 29.88
CA ASN A 208 9.83 12.58 30.07
C ASN A 208 11.30 13.05 29.95
N ASP A 209 12.22 12.29 30.47
CA ASP A 209 13.65 12.64 30.42
C ASP A 209 14.16 12.71 28.99
N VAL A 210 13.73 11.75 28.14
CA VAL A 210 14.09 11.75 26.73
C VAL A 210 13.38 12.88 25.97
N ALA A 211 12.15 13.21 26.36
CA ALA A 211 11.42 14.33 25.76
C ALA A 211 12.10 15.67 26.07
N ASP A 212 12.59 15.87 27.30
CA ASP A 212 13.35 17.06 27.72
C ASP A 212 14.68 17.15 26.98
N GLU A 213 15.34 16.01 26.75
CA GLU A 213 16.57 15.96 25.92
C GLU A 213 16.27 16.37 24.45
N VAL A 214 15.15 15.90 23.86
CA VAL A 214 14.72 16.31 22.53
C VAL A 214 14.49 17.81 22.45
N ASP A 215 13.77 18.38 23.42
CA ASP A 215 13.46 19.80 23.46
C ASP A 215 14.74 20.64 23.62
N ALA A 216 15.68 20.21 24.47
CA ALA A 216 16.96 20.88 24.68
C ALA A 216 17.86 20.83 23.42
N GLN A 217 17.89 19.67 22.74
CA GLN A 217 18.76 19.47 21.58
C GLN A 217 18.27 20.25 20.35
N PHE A 218 16.95 20.32 20.14
CA PHE A 218 16.36 20.93 18.95
C PHE A 218 15.77 22.33 19.19
N GLY A 219 15.95 22.88 20.41
CA GLY A 219 15.59 24.27 20.73
C GLY A 219 14.09 24.56 20.66
N VAL A 220 13.24 23.56 20.79
CA VAL A 220 11.79 23.74 20.84
C VAL A 220 11.39 24.07 22.26
N SER A 221 11.52 25.35 22.66
CA SER A 221 10.90 25.82 23.89
C SER A 221 9.38 25.69 23.78
N ILE A 222 8.78 24.92 24.69
CA ILE A 222 7.31 24.81 24.84
C ILE A 222 6.72 26.18 25.17
N ASP A 223 7.52 27.14 25.67
CA ASP A 223 7.16 28.50 26.06
C ASP A 223 7.08 29.50 24.89
N GLY A 224 7.52 29.14 23.68
CA GLY A 224 7.50 30.05 22.51
C GLY A 224 6.09 30.47 22.02
N VAL A 225 5.01 29.98 22.64
CA VAL A 225 3.63 30.40 22.36
C VAL A 225 3.20 31.56 23.26
N LEU A 226 3.82 31.74 24.42
CA LEU A 226 3.42 32.80 25.37
C LEU A 226 4.18 34.12 25.16
N GLU A 227 5.42 34.11 24.62
CA GLU A 227 6.16 35.37 24.40
C GLU A 227 5.63 36.17 23.21
N LYS A 228 4.98 35.56 22.22
CA LYS A 228 4.36 36.30 21.10
C LYS A 228 3.02 36.97 21.47
N LEU A 229 2.45 36.70 22.63
CA LEU A 229 1.24 37.33 23.12
C LEU A 229 1.49 38.44 24.16
N SER A 230 2.72 38.60 24.64
CA SER A 230 3.07 39.67 25.61
C SER A 230 3.75 40.89 24.97
N SER A 231 3.90 40.91 23.64
CA SER A 231 4.51 42.04 22.91
C SER A 231 3.54 42.71 21.92
N VAL A 232 2.25 42.74 22.24
CA VAL A 232 1.25 43.60 21.55
C VAL A 232 0.57 44.52 22.55
#